data_ce5203d9ef80c79474b8b1e371fc5312
#
_entry.id   ce5203d9ef80c79474b8b1e371fc5312
#
_cell.length_a   1.000
_cell.length_b   1.000
_cell.length_c   1.000
_cell.angle_alpha   90.00
_cell.angle_beta   90.00
_cell.angle_gamma   90.00
#
_symmetry.space_group_name_H-M   'P 1'
#
loop_
_entity.id
_entity.type
_entity.pdbx_description
1 polymer ?
#
loop_
_entity_poly.entity_id
_entity_poly.type
_entity_poly.pdbx_seq_one_letter_code
_entity_poly.pdbx_strand_id
1 'polypeptide(L)'
;SCIREFDPGIDTNQELLVVEGLITDQNRSNKILLSRSTKVGMPVGGSPVSGAIVSIADENGSITTLTESPAGTYSTDSTLFRGRTGGSYSLSIKINDRIYETGFIEMKPVPGINSLYYEKVVINSSRDTADIDEGCRIYLDSYDPTGKCLYYRWDYNETWEYVIPYAVTNKECWVSDRSQEILIRNTSLYSQARIEKFPVLLITN
;
A
#
# COMPACT_ATOMS: atom_id res chain seq x y z
N SER A 1 3.11 -44.45 -5.46
CA SER A 1 3.05 -43.01 -5.28
C SER A 1 3.90 -42.36 -6.36
N CYS A 2 3.25 -41.82 -7.41
CA CYS A 2 3.94 -41.04 -8.45
C CYS A 2 3.76 -39.56 -8.14
N ILE A 3 4.70 -38.97 -7.45
CA ILE A 3 4.86 -37.53 -7.44
C ILE A 3 5.60 -37.18 -8.73
N ARG A 4 4.94 -36.59 -9.69
CA ARG A 4 5.60 -35.96 -10.84
C ARG A 4 5.97 -34.54 -10.42
N GLU A 5 7.26 -34.23 -10.54
CA GLU A 5 7.72 -32.86 -10.42
C GLU A 5 7.07 -32.04 -11.55
N PHE A 6 6.32 -31.02 -11.17
CA PHE A 6 5.72 -30.09 -12.12
C PHE A 6 6.77 -29.06 -12.51
N ASP A 7 7.30 -29.17 -13.70
CA ASP A 7 8.12 -28.13 -14.32
C ASP A 7 7.18 -27.15 -15.05
N PRO A 8 7.00 -25.92 -14.53
CA PRO A 8 6.11 -24.94 -15.14
C PRO A 8 6.62 -24.39 -16.48
N GLY A 9 7.79 -24.80 -16.97
CA GLY A 9 8.37 -24.31 -18.23
C GLY A 9 8.62 -22.80 -18.23
N ILE A 10 8.74 -22.18 -17.06
CA ILE A 10 8.99 -20.74 -16.93
C ILE A 10 10.47 -20.50 -17.27
N ASP A 11 10.71 -19.67 -18.27
CA ASP A 11 12.06 -19.22 -18.61
C ASP A 11 12.62 -18.36 -17.46
N THR A 12 13.34 -19.01 -16.53
CA THR A 12 13.76 -18.46 -15.23
C THR A 12 14.86 -17.39 -15.34
N ASN A 13 15.26 -17.03 -16.56
CA ASN A 13 16.42 -16.17 -16.81
C ASN A 13 16.08 -14.70 -17.14
N GLN A 14 14.82 -14.32 -17.27
CA GLN A 14 14.46 -12.92 -17.52
C GLN A 14 14.26 -12.16 -16.21
N GLU A 15 15.21 -11.29 -15.90
CA GLU A 15 15.05 -10.30 -14.85
C GLU A 15 14.17 -9.15 -15.38
N LEU A 16 12.93 -9.09 -14.90
CA LEU A 16 11.98 -8.04 -15.27
C LEU A 16 12.20 -6.80 -14.41
N LEU A 17 12.00 -5.63 -15.00
CA LEU A 17 11.90 -4.38 -14.23
C LEU A 17 10.58 -4.38 -13.45
N VAL A 18 10.69 -4.24 -12.14
CA VAL A 18 9.57 -4.05 -11.22
C VAL A 18 9.51 -2.59 -10.83
N VAL A 19 8.35 -1.97 -10.99
CA VAL A 19 8.10 -0.57 -10.67
C VAL A 19 6.98 -0.51 -9.65
N GLU A 20 7.27 0.05 -8.48
CA GLU A 20 6.29 0.26 -7.42
C GLU A 20 6.23 1.75 -7.08
N GLY A 21 5.04 2.32 -6.99
CA GLY A 21 4.92 3.72 -6.64
C GLY A 21 3.48 4.18 -6.56
N LEU A 22 3.31 5.31 -5.88
CA LEU A 22 2.02 5.94 -5.71
C LEU A 22 2.20 7.46 -5.70
N ILE A 23 1.46 8.15 -6.56
CA ILE A 23 1.34 9.61 -6.54
C ILE A 23 0.13 9.98 -5.71
N THR A 24 0.30 10.89 -4.75
CA THR A 24 -0.76 11.36 -3.87
C THR A 24 -0.86 12.88 -3.88
N ASP A 25 -2.00 13.40 -3.45
CA ASP A 25 -2.24 14.83 -3.22
C ASP A 25 -1.80 15.30 -1.81
N GLN A 26 -1.22 14.42 -1.02
CA GLN A 26 -0.72 14.75 0.30
C GLN A 26 0.56 15.60 0.21
N ASN A 27 0.77 16.47 1.19
CA ASN A 27 1.99 17.28 1.30
C ASN A 27 3.16 16.44 1.83
N ARG A 28 3.60 15.51 1.00
CA ARG A 28 4.74 14.62 1.27
C ARG A 28 5.43 14.23 -0.03
N SER A 29 6.67 13.79 0.09
CA SER A 29 7.40 13.22 -1.03
C SER A 29 6.71 11.94 -1.54
N ASN A 30 6.49 11.86 -2.85
CA ASN A 30 6.02 10.64 -3.51
C ASN A 30 7.23 9.79 -3.90
N LYS A 31 7.13 8.46 -3.71
CA LYS A 31 8.24 7.53 -3.92
C LYS A 31 7.92 6.55 -5.04
N ILE A 32 8.90 6.31 -5.89
CA ILE A 32 8.92 5.27 -6.90
C ILE A 32 10.10 4.35 -6.59
N LEU A 33 9.83 3.06 -6.42
CA LEU A 33 10.84 2.04 -6.20
C LEU A 33 11.06 1.26 -7.49
N LEU A 34 12.32 1.11 -7.86
CA LEU A 34 12.73 0.33 -9.01
C LEU A 34 13.58 -0.85 -8.55
N SER A 35 13.19 -2.05 -8.95
CA SER A 35 13.93 -3.28 -8.67
C SER A 35 13.89 -4.24 -9.86
N ARG A 36 14.74 -5.25 -9.82
CA ARG A 36 14.71 -6.39 -10.73
C ARG A 36 13.97 -7.54 -10.06
N SER A 37 13.13 -8.25 -10.82
CA SER A 37 12.49 -9.46 -10.30
C SER A 37 13.55 -10.50 -9.92
N THR A 38 13.30 -11.23 -8.83
CA THR A 38 14.11 -12.39 -8.45
C THR A 38 13.65 -13.63 -9.21
N LYS A 39 14.58 -14.57 -9.38
CA LYS A 39 14.25 -15.91 -9.93
C LYS A 39 13.37 -16.67 -8.95
N VAL A 40 12.51 -17.52 -9.49
CA VAL A 40 11.68 -18.42 -8.66
C VAL A 40 12.59 -19.28 -7.77
N GLY A 41 12.31 -19.31 -6.47
CA GLY A 41 13.10 -20.06 -5.47
C GLY A 41 14.22 -19.25 -4.78
N MET A 42 14.43 -17.97 -5.14
CA MET A 42 15.34 -17.08 -4.43
C MET A 42 14.60 -16.32 -3.31
N PRO A 43 15.32 -15.79 -2.29
CA PRO A 43 14.70 -14.98 -1.25
C PRO A 43 13.90 -13.81 -1.83
N VAL A 44 12.80 -13.47 -1.18
CA VAL A 44 11.93 -12.35 -1.56
C VAL A 44 12.71 -11.04 -1.41
N GLY A 45 12.76 -10.26 -2.49
CA GLY A 45 13.43 -8.96 -2.54
C GLY A 45 14.28 -8.81 -3.81
N GLY A 46 13.77 -8.07 -4.79
CA GLY A 46 14.51 -7.79 -6.02
C GLY A 46 15.73 -6.91 -5.77
N SER A 47 16.76 -7.01 -6.60
CA SER A 47 17.89 -6.09 -6.54
C SER A 47 17.45 -4.67 -6.96
N PRO A 48 17.83 -3.62 -6.21
CA PRO A 48 17.47 -2.25 -6.57
C PRO A 48 18.10 -1.83 -7.90
N VAL A 49 17.37 -1.03 -8.68
CA VAL A 49 17.83 -0.46 -9.95
C VAL A 49 18.25 0.99 -9.70
N SER A 50 19.56 1.21 -9.66
CA SER A 50 20.17 2.54 -9.47
C SER A 50 20.54 3.21 -10.80
N GLY A 51 20.67 4.54 -10.75
CA GLY A 51 21.16 5.35 -11.86
C GLY A 51 20.15 5.54 -12.98
N ALA A 52 18.88 5.25 -12.74
CA ALA A 52 17.81 5.58 -13.68
C ALA A 52 17.47 7.08 -13.63
N ILE A 53 17.03 7.62 -14.74
CA ILE A 53 16.37 8.93 -14.78
C ILE A 53 14.87 8.68 -14.68
N VAL A 54 14.27 9.10 -13.57
CA VAL A 54 12.84 8.92 -13.31
C VAL A 54 12.16 10.28 -13.29
N SER A 55 11.11 10.46 -14.06
CA SER A 55 10.36 11.70 -14.14
C SER A 55 8.86 11.48 -14.21
N ILE A 56 8.11 12.43 -13.66
CA ILE A 56 6.65 12.50 -13.72
C ILE A 56 6.29 13.71 -14.58
N ALA A 57 5.45 13.50 -15.58
CA ALA A 57 4.87 14.58 -16.36
C ALA A 57 3.38 14.74 -16.02
N ASP A 58 2.90 15.98 -15.98
CA ASP A 58 1.47 16.29 -15.89
C ASP A 58 0.86 16.55 -17.26
N GLU A 59 -0.47 16.65 -17.33
CA GLU A 59 -1.22 16.92 -18.56
C GLU A 59 -0.91 18.27 -19.23
N ASN A 60 -0.28 19.19 -18.50
CA ASN A 60 0.11 20.51 -18.98
C ASN A 60 1.53 20.55 -19.54
N GLY A 61 2.23 19.41 -19.49
CA GLY A 61 3.61 19.28 -19.97
C GLY A 61 4.68 19.68 -18.95
N SER A 62 4.33 19.93 -17.67
CA SER A 62 5.31 20.11 -16.61
C SER A 62 5.98 18.79 -16.29
N ILE A 63 7.31 18.78 -16.21
CA ILE A 63 8.09 17.58 -15.92
C ILE A 63 8.83 17.77 -14.60
N THR A 64 8.64 16.83 -13.69
CA THR A 64 9.35 16.75 -12.41
C THR A 64 10.27 15.54 -12.41
N THR A 65 11.59 15.77 -12.31
CA THR A 65 12.57 14.70 -12.18
C THR A 65 12.73 14.33 -10.71
N LEU A 66 12.77 13.02 -10.43
CA LEU A 66 12.91 12.48 -9.08
C LEU A 66 14.38 12.31 -8.71
N THR A 67 14.66 12.44 -7.42
CA THR A 67 16.00 12.24 -6.86
C THR A 67 16.12 10.83 -6.29
N GLU A 68 17.19 10.13 -6.62
CA GLU A 68 17.48 8.81 -6.08
C GLU A 68 18.10 8.91 -4.68
N SER A 69 17.45 8.31 -3.67
CA SER A 69 18.00 8.11 -2.31
C SER A 69 17.06 7.28 -1.46
N PRO A 70 17.46 6.10 -0.92
CA PRO A 70 18.66 5.31 -1.26
C PRO A 70 18.55 4.63 -2.64
N ALA A 71 19.54 3.78 -2.96
CA ALA A 71 19.60 3.03 -4.23
C ALA A 71 18.25 2.39 -4.62
N GLY A 72 17.80 2.62 -5.84
CA GLY A 72 16.53 2.13 -6.38
C GLY A 72 15.28 2.84 -5.84
N THR A 73 15.42 3.85 -4.97
CA THR A 73 14.31 4.65 -4.45
C THR A 73 14.39 6.06 -5.01
N TYR A 74 13.41 6.45 -5.80
CA TYR A 74 13.32 7.75 -6.46
C TYR A 74 12.19 8.55 -5.84
N SER A 75 12.49 9.77 -5.39
CA SER A 75 11.56 10.58 -4.61
C SER A 75 11.34 11.95 -5.22
N THR A 76 10.11 12.45 -5.19
CA THR A 76 9.83 13.85 -5.52
C THR A 76 10.21 14.75 -4.36
N ASP A 77 10.56 16.00 -4.68
CA ASP A 77 10.59 17.07 -3.68
C ASP A 77 9.14 17.49 -3.36
N SER A 78 8.76 17.39 -2.09
CA SER A 78 7.39 17.73 -1.61
C SER A 78 7.07 19.22 -1.75
N THR A 79 8.08 20.08 -1.92
CA THR A 79 7.90 21.52 -2.14
C THR A 79 7.66 21.86 -3.62
N LEU A 80 8.15 21.01 -4.53
CA LEU A 80 8.09 21.24 -5.97
C LEU A 80 7.01 20.44 -6.68
N PHE A 81 6.62 19.29 -6.13
CA PHE A 81 5.64 18.41 -6.74
C PHE A 81 4.60 17.92 -5.72
N ARG A 82 3.36 18.10 -6.09
CA ARG A 82 2.20 17.55 -5.39
C ARG A 82 1.16 17.11 -6.40
N GLY A 83 0.65 15.91 -6.26
CA GLY A 83 -0.48 15.45 -7.06
C GLY A 83 -1.73 16.29 -6.80
N ARG A 84 -2.60 16.41 -7.79
CA ARG A 84 -3.86 17.14 -7.71
C ARG A 84 -4.99 16.24 -8.18
N THR A 85 -6.02 16.11 -7.39
CA THR A 85 -7.25 15.40 -7.77
C THR A 85 -7.80 15.98 -9.07
N GLY A 86 -8.13 15.11 -10.02
CA GLY A 86 -8.57 15.46 -11.37
C GLY A 86 -7.42 15.77 -12.35
N GLY A 87 -6.17 15.88 -11.88
CA GLY A 87 -5.01 15.96 -12.75
C GLY A 87 -4.59 14.60 -13.30
N SER A 88 -3.95 14.58 -14.45
CA SER A 88 -3.45 13.37 -15.10
C SER A 88 -1.93 13.37 -15.13
N TYR A 89 -1.34 12.22 -14.82
CA TYR A 89 0.11 12.06 -14.67
C TYR A 89 0.61 10.86 -15.46
N SER A 90 1.81 10.99 -16.03
CA SER A 90 2.56 9.89 -16.62
C SER A 90 3.93 9.75 -15.98
N LEU A 91 4.42 8.51 -15.89
CA LEU A 91 5.74 8.18 -15.38
C LEU A 91 6.63 7.80 -16.56
N SER A 92 7.83 8.38 -16.62
CA SER A 92 8.89 7.99 -17.55
C SER A 92 10.12 7.55 -16.77
N ILE A 93 10.68 6.41 -17.15
CA ILE A 93 11.87 5.80 -16.53
C ILE A 93 12.86 5.49 -17.65
N LYS A 94 14.03 6.13 -17.61
CA LYS A 94 15.12 5.86 -18.53
C LYS A 94 16.23 5.12 -17.80
N ILE A 95 16.54 3.90 -18.29
CA ILE A 95 17.64 3.06 -17.78
C ILE A 95 18.56 2.77 -18.96
N ASN A 96 19.77 3.33 -18.94
CA ASN A 96 20.69 3.32 -20.09
C ASN A 96 19.97 3.84 -21.35
N ASP A 97 19.89 3.02 -22.40
CA ASP A 97 19.25 3.38 -23.67
C ASP A 97 17.77 2.97 -23.77
N ARG A 98 17.19 2.40 -22.69
CA ARG A 98 15.81 1.96 -22.67
C ARG A 98 14.94 2.97 -21.93
N ILE A 99 13.78 3.27 -22.51
CA ILE A 99 12.77 4.14 -21.90
C ILE A 99 11.51 3.30 -21.67
N TYR A 100 10.95 3.44 -20.47
CA TYR A 100 9.68 2.86 -20.07
C TYR A 100 8.75 3.99 -19.69
N GLU A 101 7.54 3.98 -20.23
CA GLU A 101 6.57 5.06 -20.02
C GLU A 101 5.19 4.49 -19.74
N THR A 102 4.46 5.16 -18.87
CA THR A 102 3.02 4.93 -18.70
C THR A 102 2.25 5.89 -19.61
N GLY A 103 1.00 5.55 -19.94
CA GLY A 103 0.05 6.56 -20.39
C GLY A 103 -0.29 7.56 -19.28
N PHE A 104 -0.99 8.64 -19.63
CA PHE A 104 -1.56 9.54 -18.64
C PHE A 104 -2.68 8.86 -17.86
N ILE A 105 -2.59 8.91 -16.53
CA ILE A 105 -3.54 8.31 -15.59
C ILE A 105 -4.13 9.43 -14.75
N GLU A 106 -5.45 9.56 -14.76
CA GLU A 106 -6.16 10.53 -13.94
C GLU A 106 -6.10 10.17 -12.47
N MET A 107 -5.72 11.13 -11.62
CA MET A 107 -5.84 11.03 -10.16
C MET A 107 -7.29 11.27 -9.76
N LYS A 108 -8.02 10.19 -9.53
CA LYS A 108 -9.42 10.25 -9.15
C LYS A 108 -9.60 10.77 -7.73
N PRO A 109 -10.74 11.42 -7.43
CA PRO A 109 -11.06 11.80 -6.05
C PRO A 109 -11.18 10.54 -5.18
N VAL A 110 -10.67 10.62 -3.96
CA VAL A 110 -10.81 9.54 -2.98
C VAL A 110 -12.09 9.77 -2.18
N PRO A 111 -13.03 8.82 -2.17
CA PRO A 111 -14.22 8.92 -1.33
C PRO A 111 -13.85 8.91 0.15
N GLY A 112 -14.60 9.66 0.95
CA GLY A 112 -14.41 9.67 2.39
C GLY A 112 -14.79 8.33 3.05
N ILE A 113 -14.29 8.12 4.25
CA ILE A 113 -14.79 7.09 5.16
C ILE A 113 -16.11 7.62 5.74
N ASN A 114 -17.22 6.92 5.49
CA ASN A 114 -18.54 7.30 5.98
C ASN A 114 -18.70 6.98 7.45
N SER A 115 -18.22 5.80 7.87
CA SER A 115 -18.22 5.39 9.27
C SER A 115 -16.99 4.53 9.59
N LEU A 116 -16.54 4.65 10.83
CA LEU A 116 -15.54 3.80 11.46
C LEU A 116 -16.13 3.34 12.78
N TYR A 117 -16.22 2.03 12.99
CA TYR A 117 -16.85 1.45 14.16
C TYR A 117 -16.21 0.14 14.56
N TYR A 118 -16.56 -0.37 15.71
CA TYR A 118 -16.06 -1.65 16.19
C TYR A 118 -17.19 -2.58 16.62
N GLU A 119 -16.91 -3.87 16.55
CA GLU A 119 -17.75 -4.91 17.12
C GLU A 119 -16.90 -5.81 18.02
N LYS A 120 -17.50 -6.20 19.15
CA LYS A 120 -16.93 -7.23 19.99
C LYS A 120 -17.05 -8.56 19.26
N VAL A 121 -15.98 -9.32 19.19
CA VAL A 121 -15.95 -10.63 18.53
C VAL A 121 -15.44 -11.69 19.51
N VAL A 122 -16.00 -12.87 19.39
CA VAL A 122 -15.53 -14.06 20.11
C VAL A 122 -14.61 -14.81 19.17
N ILE A 123 -13.39 -15.06 19.64
CA ILE A 123 -12.38 -15.80 18.88
C ILE A 123 -12.31 -17.19 19.50
N ASN A 124 -12.79 -18.20 18.77
CA ASN A 124 -12.63 -19.58 19.20
C ASN A 124 -11.18 -19.99 18.96
N SER A 125 -10.37 -20.07 20.01
CA SER A 125 -9.08 -20.73 19.91
C SER A 125 -9.31 -22.22 19.68
N SER A 126 -8.72 -22.77 18.62
CA SER A 126 -8.82 -24.20 18.26
C SER A 126 -8.02 -25.12 19.20
N ARG A 127 -7.63 -24.65 20.37
CA ARG A 127 -7.01 -25.44 21.42
C ARG A 127 -8.05 -25.72 22.49
N ASP A 128 -8.15 -26.98 22.88
CA ASP A 128 -9.02 -27.65 23.86
C ASP A 128 -9.09 -27.02 25.28
N THR A 129 -9.01 -25.72 25.39
CA THR A 129 -9.16 -24.98 26.63
C THR A 129 -10.43 -24.15 26.56
N ALA A 130 -11.21 -24.18 27.64
CA ALA A 130 -12.47 -23.45 27.81
C ALA A 130 -12.30 -21.89 27.83
N ASP A 131 -11.19 -21.38 27.38
CA ASP A 131 -10.90 -19.97 27.32
C ASP A 131 -11.46 -19.39 26.03
N ILE A 132 -12.53 -18.63 26.19
CA ILE A 132 -13.14 -17.81 25.13
C ILE A 132 -12.30 -16.55 25.04
N ASP A 133 -11.48 -16.43 24.02
CA ASP A 133 -10.78 -15.17 23.71
C ASP A 133 -11.79 -14.18 23.12
N GLU A 134 -11.92 -13.04 23.78
CA GLU A 134 -12.70 -11.94 23.30
C GLU A 134 -11.78 -10.94 22.58
N GLY A 135 -12.24 -10.42 21.47
CA GLY A 135 -11.53 -9.42 20.70
C GLY A 135 -12.44 -8.29 20.27
N CYS A 136 -11.82 -7.27 19.70
CA CYS A 136 -12.49 -6.14 19.10
C CYS A 136 -12.10 -6.05 17.62
N ARG A 137 -13.06 -6.12 16.72
CA ARG A 137 -12.82 -5.92 15.29
C ARG A 137 -13.30 -4.57 14.84
N ILE A 138 -12.39 -3.81 14.23
CA ILE A 138 -12.67 -2.49 13.68
C ILE A 138 -13.11 -2.63 12.23
N TYR A 139 -14.17 -1.93 11.86
CA TYR A 139 -14.73 -1.90 10.52
C TYR A 139 -14.85 -0.48 10.00
N LEU A 140 -14.81 -0.34 8.68
CA LEU A 140 -15.13 0.90 8.00
C LEU A 140 -16.20 0.70 6.92
N ASP A 141 -16.96 1.77 6.67
CA ASP A 141 -17.83 1.91 5.52
C ASP A 141 -17.38 3.09 4.67
N SER A 142 -17.45 2.93 3.36
CA SER A 142 -17.11 3.96 2.39
C SER A 142 -18.06 3.88 1.19
N TYR A 143 -18.43 5.02 0.64
CA TYR A 143 -19.31 5.10 -0.51
C TYR A 143 -18.88 6.20 -1.47
N ASP A 144 -18.75 5.87 -2.73
CA ASP A 144 -18.59 6.84 -3.80
C ASP A 144 -19.90 7.01 -4.58
N PRO A 145 -20.67 8.10 -4.34
CA PRO A 145 -21.91 8.34 -5.07
C PRO A 145 -21.69 8.60 -6.56
N THR A 146 -20.47 8.95 -6.95
CA THR A 146 -20.13 9.22 -8.37
C THR A 146 -19.79 7.96 -9.16
N GLY A 147 -19.49 6.86 -8.47
CA GLY A 147 -19.07 5.59 -9.07
C GLY A 147 -17.75 5.64 -9.84
N LYS A 148 -16.95 6.69 -9.67
CA LYS A 148 -15.67 6.87 -10.38
C LYS A 148 -14.52 6.13 -9.74
N CYS A 149 -14.54 5.96 -8.41
CA CYS A 149 -13.56 5.20 -7.66
C CYS A 149 -13.99 3.75 -7.55
N LEU A 150 -13.20 2.87 -8.16
CA LEU A 150 -13.46 1.42 -8.14
C LEU A 150 -12.46 0.66 -7.27
N TYR A 151 -11.31 1.28 -7.00
CA TYR A 151 -10.22 0.67 -6.26
C TYR A 151 -9.91 1.50 -5.03
N TYR A 152 -9.93 0.86 -3.88
CA TYR A 152 -9.73 1.49 -2.57
C TYR A 152 -8.53 0.87 -1.90
N ARG A 153 -7.75 1.71 -1.23
CA ARG A 153 -6.66 1.32 -0.35
C ARG A 153 -6.73 2.17 0.90
N TRP A 154 -6.63 1.54 2.05
CA TRP A 154 -6.55 2.20 3.34
C TRP A 154 -5.25 1.84 4.04
N ASP A 155 -4.72 2.79 4.75
CA ASP A 155 -3.65 2.63 5.72
C ASP A 155 -4.16 3.21 7.05
N TYR A 156 -3.73 2.66 8.17
CA TYR A 156 -4.03 3.21 9.48
C TYR A 156 -2.76 3.33 10.32
N ASN A 157 -2.79 4.23 11.31
CA ASN A 157 -1.83 4.26 12.39
C ASN A 157 -2.60 3.93 13.66
N GLU A 158 -2.00 3.12 14.51
CA GLU A 158 -2.50 2.80 15.84
C GLU A 158 -1.56 3.35 16.90
N THR A 159 -2.13 3.73 18.03
CA THR A 159 -1.35 4.17 19.19
C THR A 159 -1.93 3.51 20.42
N TRP A 160 -1.08 2.81 21.13
CA TRP A 160 -1.43 2.06 22.32
C TRP A 160 -0.88 2.77 23.54
N GLU A 161 -1.73 2.89 24.57
CA GLU A 161 -1.33 3.33 25.89
C GLU A 161 -1.12 2.10 26.78
N TYR A 162 0.05 2.03 27.36
CA TYR A 162 0.39 1.02 28.35
C TYR A 162 0.57 1.67 29.72
N VAL A 163 -0.17 1.19 30.70
CA VAL A 163 -0.05 1.64 32.08
C VAL A 163 0.72 0.62 32.90
N ILE A 164 1.87 1.01 33.41
CA ILE A 164 2.72 0.14 34.22
C ILE A 164 2.14 0.04 35.64
N PRO A 165 1.84 -1.18 36.15
CA PRO A 165 1.19 -1.37 37.45
C PRO A 165 2.12 -1.16 38.66
N TYR A 166 3.33 -0.65 38.45
CA TYR A 166 4.32 -0.41 39.51
C TYR A 166 4.36 1.06 39.94
N ALA A 167 4.88 1.32 41.13
CA ALA A 167 5.05 2.67 41.67
C ALA A 167 6.32 3.33 41.06
N VAL A 168 6.18 3.84 39.84
CA VAL A 168 7.22 4.57 39.10
C VAL A 168 6.75 6.00 38.81
N THR A 169 7.68 6.90 38.52
CA THR A 169 7.39 8.33 38.30
C THR A 169 6.56 8.56 37.03
N ASN A 170 6.86 7.80 35.95
CA ASN A 170 6.08 7.79 34.71
C ASN A 170 5.45 6.40 34.54
N LYS A 171 4.13 6.34 34.63
CA LYS A 171 3.36 5.10 34.53
C LYS A 171 2.81 4.84 33.14
N GLU A 172 2.74 5.87 32.32
CA GLU A 172 2.12 5.84 31.00
C GLU A 172 3.20 5.76 29.92
N CYS A 173 3.07 4.80 29.04
CA CYS A 173 3.91 4.63 27.85
C CYS A 173 3.01 4.56 26.61
N TRP A 174 3.41 5.26 25.56
CA TRP A 174 2.69 5.28 24.30
C TRP A 174 3.55 4.61 23.22
N VAL A 175 2.98 3.65 22.52
CA VAL A 175 3.62 2.99 21.37
C VAL A 175 2.74 3.20 20.14
N SER A 176 3.32 3.76 19.10
CA SER A 176 2.61 3.96 17.84
C SER A 176 3.18 3.04 16.78
N ASP A 177 2.31 2.40 16.02
CA ASP A 177 2.67 1.54 14.91
C ASP A 177 1.81 1.90 13.68
N ARG A 178 2.26 1.45 12.52
CA ARG A 178 1.59 1.64 11.25
C ARG A 178 1.12 0.31 10.71
N SER A 179 -0.04 0.30 10.04
CA SER A 179 -0.58 -0.90 9.42
C SER A 179 0.47 -1.59 8.53
N GLN A 180 0.68 -2.88 8.79
CA GLN A 180 1.52 -3.78 8.00
C GLN A 180 0.68 -4.50 6.92
N GLU A 181 -0.64 -4.50 7.07
CA GLU A 181 -1.55 -5.19 6.18
C GLU A 181 -1.88 -4.34 4.95
N ILE A 182 -2.09 -5.02 3.83
CA ILE A 182 -2.55 -4.41 2.59
C ILE A 182 -4.08 -4.41 2.59
N LEU A 183 -4.68 -3.29 2.99
CA LEU A 183 -6.13 -3.12 3.04
C LEU A 183 -6.63 -2.55 1.71
N ILE A 184 -6.99 -3.44 0.79
CA ILE A 184 -7.48 -3.07 -0.54
C ILE A 184 -8.86 -3.65 -0.82
N ARG A 185 -9.67 -2.91 -1.59
CA ARG A 185 -10.96 -3.36 -2.09
C ARG A 185 -11.18 -2.91 -3.52
N ASN A 186 -11.77 -3.80 -4.31
CA ASN A 186 -12.24 -3.52 -5.66
C ASN A 186 -13.77 -3.62 -5.71
N THR A 187 -14.42 -2.59 -6.23
CA THR A 187 -15.89 -2.52 -6.40
C THR A 187 -16.32 -2.58 -7.85
N SER A 188 -15.41 -2.84 -8.80
CA SER A 188 -15.73 -2.84 -10.25
C SER A 188 -16.80 -3.86 -10.66
N LEU A 189 -17.00 -4.91 -9.87
CA LEU A 189 -18.00 -5.96 -10.12
C LEU A 189 -19.34 -5.71 -9.41
N TYR A 190 -19.45 -4.65 -8.62
CA TYR A 190 -20.66 -4.32 -7.88
C TYR A 190 -21.45 -3.23 -8.62
N SER A 191 -22.76 -3.26 -8.47
CA SER A 191 -23.67 -2.25 -9.07
C SER A 191 -23.52 -0.85 -8.46
N GLN A 192 -22.92 -0.76 -7.27
CA GLN A 192 -22.64 0.48 -6.57
C GLN A 192 -21.22 0.47 -6.00
N ALA A 193 -20.55 1.62 -6.05
CA ALA A 193 -19.25 1.82 -5.42
C ALA A 193 -19.39 1.99 -3.90
N ARG A 194 -19.98 1.00 -3.24
CA ARG A 194 -20.26 0.96 -1.81
C ARG A 194 -19.48 -0.17 -1.15
N ILE A 195 -18.86 0.15 -0.05
CA ILE A 195 -18.11 -0.76 0.81
C ILE A 195 -18.73 -0.69 2.19
N GLU A 196 -19.21 -1.82 2.67
CA GLU A 196 -19.83 -1.96 3.98
C GLU A 196 -19.09 -3.01 4.80
N LYS A 197 -18.91 -2.73 6.07
CA LYS A 197 -18.32 -3.63 7.06
C LYS A 197 -16.97 -4.22 6.60
N PHE A 198 -16.11 -3.37 6.04
CA PHE A 198 -14.75 -3.80 5.65
C PHE A 198 -13.89 -3.93 6.90
N PRO A 199 -13.31 -5.11 7.17
CA PRO A 199 -12.48 -5.31 8.35
C PRO A 199 -11.13 -4.60 8.19
N VAL A 200 -10.79 -3.76 9.15
CA VAL A 200 -9.56 -2.97 9.17
C VAL A 200 -8.53 -3.58 10.10
N LEU A 201 -8.94 -3.91 11.33
CA LEU A 201 -8.04 -4.37 12.39
C LEU A 201 -8.79 -5.33 13.32
N LEU A 202 -8.10 -6.36 13.77
CA LEU A 202 -8.55 -7.24 14.85
C LEU A 202 -7.62 -7.05 16.05
N ILE A 203 -8.17 -6.60 17.14
CA ILE A 203 -7.49 -6.43 18.41
C ILE A 203 -7.85 -7.63 19.31
N THR A 204 -6.85 -8.34 19.79
CA THR A 204 -6.98 -9.46 20.72
C THR A 204 -6.12 -9.22 21.94
N ASN A 205 -6.51 -9.82 23.07
CA ASN A 205 -5.67 -9.85 24.28
C ASN A 205 -4.50 -10.80 24.12
#